data_f61b961994295abd520fad18ac28d2f6
#
_entry.id   f61b961994295abd520fad18ac28d2f6
#
_cell.length_a   1.000
_cell.length_b   1.000
_cell.length_c   1.000
_cell.angle_alpha   90.00
_cell.angle_beta   90.00
_cell.angle_gamma   90.00
#
_symmetry.space_group_name_H-M   'P 1'
#
loop_
_entity.id
_entity.type
_entity.pdbx_description
1 polymer ?
#
loop_
_entity_poly.entity_id
_entity_poly.type
_entity_poly.pdbx_seq_one_letter_code
_entity_poly.pdbx_strand_id
1 'polypeptide(L)' 'MTETVPKITIKELRARHNLTQEEFAKSVGTSAQTVSAWEKNVLSISPKNMVTICKKYNLQSSDLYGF' A
#
# COMPACT_ATOMS: atom_id res chain seq x y z
N MET A 1 -7.65 3.56 -25.42
CA MET A 1 -7.61 2.57 -24.40
C MET A 1 -6.61 2.95 -23.31
N THR A 2 -6.96 2.71 -22.09
CA THR A 2 -6.16 3.17 -20.97
C THR A 2 -5.46 2.00 -20.31
N GLU A 3 -4.21 2.19 -20.01
CA GLU A 3 -3.49 1.25 -19.19
C GLU A 3 -3.90 1.40 -17.75
N THR A 4 -3.95 0.29 -17.04
CA THR A 4 -4.23 0.29 -15.62
C THR A 4 -2.92 0.52 -14.88
N VAL A 5 -2.77 1.72 -14.31
CA VAL A 5 -1.52 2.12 -13.66
C VAL A 5 -1.85 2.63 -12.25
N PRO A 6 -1.15 2.15 -11.22
CA PRO A 6 -1.33 2.68 -9.87
C PRO A 6 -0.99 4.16 -9.82
N LYS A 7 -1.79 4.93 -9.10
CA LYS A 7 -1.52 6.35 -8.88
C LYS A 7 -0.41 6.56 -7.88
N ILE A 8 -0.25 5.61 -6.96
CA ILE A 8 0.79 5.67 -5.95
C ILE A 8 1.19 4.24 -5.58
N THR A 9 2.46 4.03 -5.29
CA THR A 9 2.93 2.73 -4.81
C THR A 9 3.04 2.76 -3.29
N ILE A 10 3.12 1.58 -2.69
CA ILE A 10 3.35 1.47 -1.23
C ILE A 10 4.66 2.17 -0.87
N LYS A 11 5.69 2.00 -1.69
CA LYS A 11 6.99 2.63 -1.45
C LYS A 11 6.88 4.15 -1.46
N GLU A 12 6.14 4.71 -2.43
CA GLU A 12 5.91 6.14 -2.49
C GLU A 12 5.11 6.65 -1.30
N LEU A 13 4.11 5.88 -0.88
CA LEU A 13 3.29 6.23 0.28
C LEU A 13 4.15 6.30 1.54
N ARG A 14 5.03 5.33 1.72
CA ARG A 14 5.98 5.36 2.85
C ARG A 14 6.87 6.60 2.78
N ALA A 15 7.38 6.89 1.59
CA ALA A 15 8.29 8.02 1.41
C ALA A 15 7.59 9.35 1.77
N ARG A 16 6.33 9.49 1.39
CA ARG A 16 5.55 10.69 1.69
C ARG A 16 5.42 10.93 3.19
N HIS A 17 5.37 9.85 3.97
CA HIS A 17 5.21 9.92 5.41
C HIS A 17 6.49 9.65 6.17
N ASN A 18 7.63 9.54 5.47
CA ASN A 18 8.93 9.28 6.08
C ASN A 18 8.94 8.00 6.92
N LEU A 19 8.34 6.94 6.40
CA LEU A 19 8.22 5.69 7.13
C LEU A 19 9.12 4.60 6.55
N THR A 20 9.76 3.85 7.44
CA THR A 20 10.43 2.61 7.04
C THR A 20 9.35 1.54 6.78
N GLN A 21 9.75 0.42 6.17
CA GLN A 21 8.83 -0.71 6.00
C GLN A 21 8.27 -1.17 7.34
N GLU A 22 9.11 -1.19 8.36
CA GLU A 22 8.71 -1.61 9.70
C GLU A 22 7.68 -0.66 10.31
N GLU A 23 7.93 0.63 10.18
CA GLU A 23 7.02 1.65 10.72
C GLU A 23 5.67 1.60 10.01
N PHE A 24 5.70 1.48 8.68
CA PHE A 24 4.47 1.37 7.90
C PHE A 24 3.70 0.10 8.29
N ALA A 25 4.43 -1.01 8.42
CA ALA A 25 3.82 -2.28 8.81
C ALA A 25 3.11 -2.17 10.15
N LYS A 26 3.76 -1.55 11.13
CA LYS A 26 3.15 -1.34 12.44
C LYS A 26 1.89 -0.50 12.35
N SER A 27 1.90 0.52 11.50
CA SER A 27 0.76 1.43 11.38
C SER A 27 -0.49 0.74 10.85
N VAL A 28 -0.32 -0.34 10.09
CA VAL A 28 -1.45 -1.08 9.51
C VAL A 28 -1.58 -2.51 10.05
N GLY A 29 -0.83 -2.84 11.10
CA GLY A 29 -0.99 -4.11 11.81
C GLY A 29 -0.41 -5.32 11.12
N THR A 30 0.71 -5.16 10.44
CA THR A 30 1.36 -6.27 9.75
C THR A 30 2.88 -6.25 9.99
N SER A 31 3.63 -7.05 9.25
CA SER A 31 5.09 -7.14 9.38
C SER A 31 5.79 -6.48 8.20
N ALA A 32 7.06 -6.09 8.42
CA ALA A 32 7.88 -5.51 7.37
C ALA A 32 8.03 -6.46 6.18
N GLN A 33 8.10 -7.76 6.45
CA GLN A 33 8.16 -8.78 5.40
C GLN A 33 6.94 -8.72 4.50
N THR A 34 5.77 -8.57 5.10
CA THR A 34 4.51 -8.46 4.36
C THR A 34 4.49 -7.19 3.52
N VAL A 35 4.94 -6.07 4.09
CA VAL A 35 5.02 -4.81 3.35
C VAL A 35 5.97 -4.94 2.16
N SER A 36 7.10 -5.61 2.36
CA SER A 36 8.05 -5.87 1.27
C SER A 36 7.39 -6.64 0.13
N ALA A 37 6.58 -7.66 0.46
CA ALA A 37 5.84 -8.41 -0.54
C ALA A 37 4.84 -7.52 -1.29
N TRP A 38 4.16 -6.62 -0.58
CA TRP A 38 3.22 -5.69 -1.19
C TRP A 38 3.92 -4.73 -2.16
N GLU A 39 5.15 -4.32 -1.85
CA GLU A 39 5.91 -3.45 -2.73
C GLU A 39 6.32 -4.14 -4.01
N LYS A 40 6.50 -5.46 -3.95
CA LYS A 40 6.82 -6.26 -5.13
C LYS A 40 5.58 -6.55 -5.97
N ASN A 41 4.43 -6.75 -5.31
CA ASN A 41 3.18 -7.06 -6.00
C ASN A 41 2.01 -6.53 -5.19
N VAL A 42 1.46 -5.41 -5.63
CA VAL A 42 0.35 -4.76 -4.92
C VAL A 42 -0.89 -5.65 -4.88
N LEU A 43 -1.04 -6.56 -5.82
CA LEU A 43 -2.19 -7.48 -5.83
C LEU A 43 -2.12 -8.50 -4.71
N SER A 44 -0.98 -8.63 -4.04
CA SER A 44 -0.86 -9.52 -2.88
C SER A 44 -1.51 -8.93 -1.63
N ILE A 45 -1.89 -7.65 -1.65
CA ILE A 45 -2.57 -7.03 -0.51
C ILE A 45 -4.00 -7.58 -0.45
N SER A 46 -4.36 -8.18 0.69
CA SER A 46 -5.72 -8.68 0.87
C SER A 46 -6.72 -7.53 0.96
N PRO A 47 -8.00 -7.76 0.64
CA PRO A 47 -9.01 -6.71 0.75
C PRO A 47 -9.08 -6.09 2.14
N LYS A 48 -8.93 -6.90 3.19
CA LYS A 48 -8.95 -6.40 4.56
C LYS A 48 -7.80 -5.43 4.81
N ASN A 49 -6.59 -5.78 4.39
CA ASN A 49 -5.44 -4.91 4.56
C ASN A 49 -5.54 -3.68 3.68
N MET A 50 -6.09 -3.82 2.48
CA MET A 50 -6.30 -2.67 1.59
C MET A 50 -7.25 -1.65 2.24
N VAL A 51 -8.33 -2.12 2.86
CA VAL A 51 -9.26 -1.23 3.57
C VAL A 51 -8.54 -0.49 4.69
N THR A 52 -7.72 -1.20 5.46
CA THR A 52 -6.96 -0.61 6.56
C THR A 52 -6.03 0.50 6.06
N ILE A 53 -5.28 0.22 4.99
CA ILE A 53 -4.35 1.18 4.40
C ILE A 53 -5.11 2.41 3.89
N CYS A 54 -6.20 2.18 3.18
CA CYS A 54 -6.97 3.28 2.60
C CYS A 54 -7.56 4.19 3.65
N LYS A 55 -8.06 3.63 4.74
CA LYS A 55 -8.60 4.42 5.84
C LYS A 55 -7.51 5.19 6.56
N LYS A 56 -6.36 4.54 6.79
CA LYS A 56 -5.28 5.15 7.54
C LYS A 56 -4.66 6.32 6.78
N TYR A 57 -4.49 6.16 5.48
CA TYR A 57 -3.76 7.13 4.65
C TYR A 57 -4.65 7.90 3.70
N ASN A 58 -5.97 7.80 3.87
CA ASN A 58 -6.96 8.54 3.08
C ASN A 58 -6.79 8.30 1.58
N LEU A 59 -6.82 7.03 1.19
CA LEU A 59 -6.69 6.62 -0.20
C LEU A 59 -7.89 5.79 -0.63
N GLN A 60 -8.02 5.62 -1.93
CA GLN A 60 -8.94 4.66 -2.51
C GLN A 60 -8.14 3.44 -2.97
N SER A 61 -8.79 2.27 -2.98
CA SER A 61 -8.11 1.05 -3.41
C SER A 61 -7.60 1.17 -4.85
N SER A 62 -8.32 1.90 -5.69
CA SER A 62 -7.88 2.12 -7.08
C SER A 62 -6.58 2.92 -7.15
N ASP A 63 -6.26 3.72 -6.15
CA ASP A 63 -5.00 4.47 -6.13
C ASP A 63 -3.80 3.53 -6.05
N LEU A 64 -3.94 2.43 -5.32
CA LEU A 64 -2.87 1.46 -5.13
C LEU A 64 -2.94 0.31 -6.12
N TYR A 65 -4.13 -0.23 -6.38
CA TYR A 65 -4.27 -1.31 -7.36
C TYR A 65 -4.16 -0.81 -8.80
N GLY A 66 -4.58 0.42 -9.06
CA GLY A 66 -4.60 0.95 -10.41
C GLY A 66 -5.88 0.63 -11.19
N PHE A 67 -6.89 0.13 -10.50
CA PHE A 67 -8.17 -0.17 -11.14
C PHE A 67 -9.31 -0.10 -10.14
#